data_d9a44a22e869e8922acd2e59b1569ad9
#
_entry.id   d9a44a22e869e8922acd2e59b1569ad9
#
_cell.length_a   1.000
_cell.length_b   1.000
_cell.length_c   1.000
_cell.angle_alpha   90.00
_cell.angle_beta   90.00
_cell.angle_gamma   90.00
#
_symmetry.space_group_name_H-M   'P 1'
#
loop_
_entity.id
_entity.type
_entity.pdbx_description
1 polymer ?
#
loop_
_entity_poly.entity_id
_entity_poly.type
_entity_poly.pdbx_seq_one_letter_code
_entity_poly.pdbx_strand_id
1 'polypeptide(L)'
;MGLEEAEKDSSTASSTVEDEEEAWNFNKQTLIFQLSDRLIHGDLSTQIQAARDIRKLVRKSSSKTRSKFAAAGVIQPLVLMLLSSNLDARQASLLALLNLAVRNERNKEEIVTAGAIPPLVELLKFQNCSLRELAAAAILTLSAAEPNKATIAASGAAPLLVQILHSGSVQGKVDAVTALHNLSTCTKNPHPIVDAKAVSPLIKLLKECKKYSKFSEKATCLLEIISNSEEGRIAITDSDGGILTLVETVEDGSRVSTEHAVGVLLSLCKSSRDKYRELILKEGAIPGLLQLTVEGTSVAQERARTLLDLLRDTPKEKKLTCSVLERIVYDIATRVDGSDKAAETAKKLLQDMVQRSMELSMDRIKHSAAVCARSEVSSKSPTTSGGTFTSNPG
;
A
#
# COMPACT_ATOMS: atom_id res chain seq x y z
N MET A 1 15.16 58.84 38.25
CA MET A 1 16.30 57.97 38.02
C MET A 1 15.80 56.55 38.18
N GLY A 2 15.52 55.84 37.12
CA GLY A 2 15.00 54.48 37.20
C GLY A 2 14.32 53.93 35.94
N LEU A 3 14.67 54.41 34.72
CA LEU A 3 14.14 53.90 33.48
C LEU A 3 15.21 53.63 32.37
N GLU A 4 16.51 53.80 32.68
CA GLU A 4 17.59 53.59 31.71
C GLU A 4 18.33 52.26 31.87
N GLU A 5 18.13 51.49 32.96
CA GLU A 5 18.82 50.21 33.17
C GLU A 5 18.07 48.97 32.56
N ALA A 6 16.80 49.11 32.22
CA ALA A 6 16.02 47.96 31.65
C ALA A 6 16.18 47.76 30.13
N GLU A 7 16.67 48.74 29.38
CA GLU A 7 16.87 48.59 27.93
C GLU A 7 18.23 48.01 27.54
N LYS A 8 19.24 48.02 28.44
CA LYS A 8 20.56 47.48 28.17
C LYS A 8 20.64 45.96 28.30
N ASP A 9 19.81 45.35 29.16
CA ASP A 9 19.84 43.88 29.35
C ASP A 9 19.12 43.09 28.25
N SER A 10 18.14 43.69 27.57
CA SER A 10 17.45 43.03 26.45
C SER A 10 18.26 43.03 25.13
N SER A 11 19.14 44.01 24.93
CA SER A 11 19.97 44.11 23.71
C SER A 11 21.19 43.19 23.76
N THR A 12 21.78 42.93 24.94
CA THR A 12 22.90 42.02 25.14
C THR A 12 22.46 40.56 25.06
N ALA A 13 21.28 40.17 25.52
CA ALA A 13 20.74 38.81 25.42
C ALA A 13 20.36 38.45 23.95
N SER A 14 19.90 39.41 23.15
CA SER A 14 19.62 39.19 21.74
C SER A 14 20.87 39.00 20.89
N SER A 15 21.94 39.77 21.16
CA SER A 15 23.21 39.65 20.40
C SER A 15 23.93 38.33 20.71
N THR A 16 23.89 37.83 21.94
CA THR A 16 24.54 36.54 22.29
C THR A 16 23.83 35.34 21.65
N VAL A 17 22.52 35.37 21.49
CA VAL A 17 21.77 34.30 20.82
C VAL A 17 22.01 34.31 19.32
N GLU A 18 22.12 35.48 18.70
CA GLU A 18 22.45 35.64 17.28
C GLU A 18 23.87 35.15 16.99
N ASP A 19 24.85 35.48 17.85
CA ASP A 19 26.25 35.06 17.73
C ASP A 19 26.38 33.52 17.90
N GLU A 20 25.64 32.90 18.81
CA GLU A 20 25.61 31.46 19.01
C GLU A 20 24.98 30.72 17.80
N GLU A 21 23.92 31.30 17.22
CA GLU A 21 23.27 30.74 16.05
C GLU A 21 24.15 30.87 14.78
N GLU A 22 24.87 31.96 14.63
CA GLU A 22 25.86 32.15 13.57
C GLU A 22 27.05 31.18 13.71
N ALA A 23 27.59 31.05 14.89
CA ALA A 23 28.67 30.08 15.19
C ALA A 23 28.25 28.64 14.94
N TRP A 24 27.01 28.28 15.35
CA TRP A 24 26.41 26.99 15.04
C TRP A 24 26.26 26.73 13.54
N ASN A 25 25.77 27.72 12.80
CA ASN A 25 25.61 27.65 11.36
C ASN A 25 26.97 27.55 10.63
N PHE A 26 27.97 28.27 11.08
CA PHE A 26 29.34 28.22 10.56
C PHE A 26 29.99 26.86 10.78
N ASN A 27 29.94 26.31 11.99
CA ASN A 27 30.46 24.99 12.31
C ASN A 27 29.80 23.88 11.48
N LYS A 28 28.49 23.99 11.25
CA LYS A 28 27.72 23.07 10.41
C LYS A 28 28.10 23.17 8.93
N GLN A 29 28.38 24.36 8.45
CA GLN A 29 28.82 24.60 7.08
C GLN A 29 30.22 24.03 6.83
N THR A 30 31.13 24.26 7.77
CA THR A 30 32.49 23.70 7.76
C THR A 30 32.47 22.17 7.74
N LEU A 31 31.61 21.55 8.57
CA LEU A 31 31.46 20.10 8.60
C LEU A 31 30.90 19.54 7.27
N ILE A 32 29.91 20.22 6.64
CA ILE A 32 29.39 19.84 5.33
C ILE A 32 30.53 19.89 4.30
N PHE A 33 31.32 20.95 4.27
CA PHE A 33 32.45 21.10 3.36
C PHE A 33 33.48 19.98 3.55
N GLN A 34 33.93 19.73 4.79
CA GLN A 34 34.92 18.69 5.10
C GLN A 34 34.45 17.28 4.70
N LEU A 35 33.19 16.95 4.95
CA LEU A 35 32.65 15.64 4.57
C LEU A 35 32.47 15.51 3.06
N SER A 36 32.09 16.58 2.40
CA SER A 36 31.99 16.60 0.93
C SER A 36 33.35 16.46 0.28
N ASP A 37 34.37 17.19 0.78
CA ASP A 37 35.75 17.08 0.30
C ASP A 37 36.31 15.66 0.46
N ARG A 38 36.14 15.05 1.64
CA ARG A 38 36.53 13.65 1.89
C ARG A 38 35.83 12.65 0.98
N LEU A 39 34.57 12.89 0.63
CA LEU A 39 33.81 12.03 -0.29
C LEU A 39 34.28 12.19 -1.73
N ILE A 40 34.62 13.41 -2.16
CA ILE A 40 35.00 13.72 -3.54
C ILE A 40 36.45 13.33 -3.81
N HIS A 41 37.37 13.65 -2.90
CA HIS A 41 38.81 13.54 -3.12
C HIS A 41 39.50 12.42 -2.33
N GLY A 42 38.78 11.78 -1.39
CA GLY A 42 39.33 10.69 -0.59
C GLY A 42 39.53 9.38 -1.36
N ASP A 43 40.35 8.50 -0.82
CA ASP A 43 40.42 7.11 -1.25
C ASP A 43 39.08 6.34 -0.94
N LEU A 44 38.92 5.13 -1.46
CA LEU A 44 37.69 4.36 -1.29
C LEU A 44 37.30 4.19 0.18
N SER A 45 38.25 3.96 1.08
CA SER A 45 38.00 3.81 2.53
C SER A 45 37.46 5.10 3.15
N THR A 46 38.08 6.22 2.80
CA THR A 46 37.66 7.57 3.20
C THR A 46 36.31 7.94 2.65
N GLN A 47 36.04 7.62 1.38
CA GLN A 47 34.73 7.82 0.74
C GLN A 47 33.61 7.02 1.45
N ILE A 48 33.86 5.74 1.76
CA ILE A 48 32.90 4.89 2.52
C ILE A 48 32.59 5.52 3.87
N GLN A 49 33.64 5.99 4.59
CA GLN A 49 33.44 6.59 5.90
C GLN A 49 32.72 7.93 5.79
N ALA A 50 33.07 8.78 4.81
CA ALA A 50 32.38 10.04 4.54
C ALA A 50 30.89 9.83 4.21
N ALA A 51 30.57 8.84 3.37
CA ALA A 51 29.17 8.47 3.06
C ALA A 51 28.38 8.04 4.30
N ARG A 52 29.01 7.26 5.21
CA ARG A 52 28.42 6.86 6.49
C ARG A 52 28.18 8.05 7.42
N ASP A 53 29.10 9.00 7.47
CA ASP A 53 29.01 10.19 8.31
C ASP A 53 27.98 11.18 7.76
N ILE A 54 27.94 11.41 6.44
CA ILE A 54 26.87 12.16 5.76
C ILE A 54 25.51 11.55 6.09
N ARG A 55 25.35 10.22 5.96
CA ARG A 55 24.10 9.53 6.35
C ARG A 55 23.70 9.83 7.79
N LYS A 56 24.63 9.73 8.75
CA LYS A 56 24.34 9.99 10.18
C LYS A 56 23.80 11.41 10.38
N LEU A 57 24.44 12.39 9.74
CA LEU A 57 24.05 13.80 9.84
C LEU A 57 22.70 14.08 9.19
N VAL A 58 22.45 13.61 7.96
CA VAL A 58 21.22 13.93 7.22
C VAL A 58 20.00 13.16 7.72
N ARG A 59 20.19 12.03 8.42
CA ARG A 59 19.10 11.19 8.94
C ARG A 59 18.14 11.96 9.86
N LYS A 60 18.66 12.83 10.70
CA LYS A 60 17.88 13.64 11.67
C LYS A 60 17.80 15.13 11.27
N SER A 61 18.35 15.49 10.11
CA SER A 61 18.44 16.88 9.68
C SER A 61 17.22 17.34 8.88
N SER A 62 17.06 18.66 8.79
CA SER A 62 16.05 19.32 7.95
C SER A 62 16.30 19.09 6.46
N SER A 63 15.29 19.32 5.63
CA SER A 63 15.42 19.32 4.15
C SER A 63 16.48 20.32 3.68
N LYS A 64 16.60 21.49 4.32
CA LYS A 64 17.62 22.52 4.03
C LYS A 64 19.04 21.98 4.16
N THR A 65 19.33 21.17 5.20
CA THR A 65 20.65 20.55 5.37
C THR A 65 20.94 19.51 4.28
N ARG A 66 19.93 18.73 3.87
CA ARG A 66 20.06 17.77 2.76
C ARG A 66 20.36 18.48 1.44
N SER A 67 19.70 19.62 1.17
CA SER A 67 19.98 20.45 0.00
C SER A 67 21.36 21.07 0.01
N LYS A 68 21.90 21.43 1.20
CA LYS A 68 23.27 21.95 1.31
C LYS A 68 24.32 20.89 0.93
N PHE A 69 24.12 19.63 1.33
CA PHE A 69 24.98 18.52 0.92
C PHE A 69 24.91 18.27 -0.59
N ALA A 70 23.70 18.27 -1.18
CA ALA A 70 23.55 18.15 -2.62
C ALA A 70 24.28 19.28 -3.36
N ALA A 71 24.08 20.53 -2.94
CA ALA A 71 24.78 21.69 -3.50
C ALA A 71 26.32 21.63 -3.33
N ALA A 72 26.83 20.91 -2.33
CA ALA A 72 28.25 20.64 -2.17
C ALA A 72 28.77 19.51 -3.10
N GLY A 73 27.96 19.00 -4.03
CA GLY A 73 28.37 18.05 -5.06
C GLY A 73 28.50 16.60 -4.62
N VAL A 74 27.91 16.19 -3.46
CA VAL A 74 28.06 14.82 -2.94
C VAL A 74 27.28 13.76 -3.73
N ILE A 75 26.26 14.15 -4.52
CA ILE A 75 25.37 13.20 -5.21
C ILE A 75 26.14 12.39 -6.26
N GLN A 76 26.90 13.03 -7.12
CA GLN A 76 27.64 12.36 -8.19
C GLN A 76 28.65 11.31 -7.68
N PRO A 77 29.54 11.61 -6.70
CA PRO A 77 30.43 10.61 -6.12
C PRO A 77 29.67 9.43 -5.46
N LEU A 78 28.56 9.70 -4.77
CA LEU A 78 27.72 8.64 -4.18
C LEU A 78 27.12 7.75 -5.25
N VAL A 79 26.66 8.29 -6.38
CA VAL A 79 26.15 7.50 -7.52
C VAL A 79 27.25 6.65 -8.13
N LEU A 80 28.46 7.17 -8.29
CA LEU A 80 29.62 6.40 -8.77
C LEU A 80 29.98 5.25 -7.83
N MET A 81 29.89 5.45 -6.51
CA MET A 81 30.12 4.40 -5.52
C MET A 81 29.10 3.24 -5.61
N LEU A 82 27.91 3.44 -6.19
CA LEU A 82 26.96 2.34 -6.46
C LEU A 82 27.51 1.33 -7.48
N LEU A 83 28.40 1.75 -8.34
CA LEU A 83 29.05 0.90 -9.36
C LEU A 83 30.29 0.17 -8.85
N SER A 84 30.76 0.48 -7.62
CA SER A 84 31.94 -0.13 -7.03
C SER A 84 31.81 -1.64 -6.90
N SER A 85 32.88 -2.38 -7.07
CA SER A 85 32.95 -3.81 -6.75
C SER A 85 32.84 -4.09 -5.24
N ASN A 86 33.15 -3.10 -4.40
CA ASN A 86 33.10 -3.19 -2.95
C ASN A 86 31.65 -3.05 -2.45
N LEU A 87 31.15 -4.08 -1.77
CA LEU A 87 29.78 -4.11 -1.23
C LEU A 87 29.53 -3.06 -0.16
N ASP A 88 30.55 -2.75 0.67
CA ASP A 88 30.44 -1.71 1.70
C ASP A 88 30.30 -0.32 1.08
N ALA A 89 31.00 -0.05 -0.04
CA ALA A 89 30.86 1.19 -0.78
C ALA A 89 29.44 1.33 -1.35
N ARG A 90 28.91 0.28 -1.98
CA ARG A 90 27.53 0.26 -2.50
C ARG A 90 26.51 0.49 -1.39
N GLN A 91 26.66 -0.18 -0.26
CA GLN A 91 25.75 -0.04 0.87
C GLN A 91 25.82 1.34 1.52
N ALA A 92 27.01 1.86 1.73
CA ALA A 92 27.22 3.18 2.34
C ALA A 92 26.64 4.30 1.47
N SER A 93 26.93 4.27 0.16
CA SER A 93 26.41 5.24 -0.81
C SER A 93 24.89 5.17 -0.96
N LEU A 94 24.34 3.96 -1.07
CA LEU A 94 22.89 3.76 -1.22
C LEU A 94 22.13 4.31 -0.01
N LEU A 95 22.63 4.06 1.21
CA LEU A 95 22.04 4.57 2.45
C LEU A 95 22.18 6.10 2.59
N ALA A 96 23.28 6.68 2.09
CA ALA A 96 23.47 8.13 2.07
C ALA A 96 22.50 8.79 1.08
N LEU A 97 22.39 8.27 -0.17
CA LEU A 97 21.46 8.74 -1.19
C LEU A 97 20.02 8.67 -0.72
N LEU A 98 19.61 7.55 -0.11
CA LEU A 98 18.28 7.41 0.48
C LEU A 98 17.95 8.53 1.47
N ASN A 99 18.89 8.80 2.41
CA ASN A 99 18.64 9.83 3.41
C ASN A 99 18.71 11.27 2.85
N LEU A 100 19.47 11.51 1.77
CA LEU A 100 19.45 12.77 1.05
C LEU A 100 18.15 13.01 0.29
N ALA A 101 17.54 11.94 -0.25
CA ALA A 101 16.30 12.00 -1.02
C ALA A 101 15.04 12.17 -0.16
N VAL A 102 15.04 11.70 1.10
CA VAL A 102 13.85 11.74 1.98
C VAL A 102 13.35 13.16 2.17
N ARG A 103 12.05 13.41 1.83
CA ARG A 103 11.38 14.73 1.95
C ARG A 103 12.12 15.86 1.25
N ASN A 104 12.80 15.57 0.14
CA ASN A 104 13.50 16.56 -0.66
C ASN A 104 13.35 16.22 -2.16
N GLU A 105 12.36 16.83 -2.80
CA GLU A 105 12.02 16.54 -4.20
C GLU A 105 13.18 16.89 -5.14
N ARG A 106 13.83 18.05 -4.92
CA ARG A 106 14.98 18.47 -5.72
C ARG A 106 16.13 17.46 -5.68
N ASN A 107 16.46 16.93 -4.51
CA ASN A 107 17.50 15.90 -4.40
C ASN A 107 17.10 14.59 -5.08
N LYS A 108 15.81 14.21 -5.04
CA LYS A 108 15.32 13.02 -5.78
C LYS A 108 15.53 13.16 -7.28
N GLU A 109 15.22 14.32 -7.84
CA GLU A 109 15.43 14.61 -9.25
C GLU A 109 16.92 14.64 -9.60
N GLU A 110 17.75 15.30 -8.79
CA GLU A 110 19.19 15.39 -9.00
C GLU A 110 19.87 14.01 -8.94
N ILE A 111 19.46 13.11 -8.02
CA ILE A 111 19.97 11.73 -7.92
C ILE A 111 19.66 10.95 -9.21
N VAL A 112 18.45 11.09 -9.74
CA VAL A 112 18.07 10.42 -11.00
C VAL A 112 18.83 11.03 -12.20
N THR A 113 18.95 12.34 -12.25
CA THR A 113 19.70 13.06 -13.29
C THR A 113 21.20 12.70 -13.25
N ALA A 114 21.77 12.47 -12.06
CA ALA A 114 23.14 11.98 -11.88
C ALA A 114 23.34 10.52 -12.34
N GLY A 115 22.29 9.83 -12.81
CA GLY A 115 22.38 8.48 -13.36
C GLY A 115 22.28 7.35 -12.35
N ALA A 116 21.58 7.56 -11.22
CA ALA A 116 21.43 6.51 -10.19
C ALA A 116 20.56 5.32 -10.62
N ILE A 117 19.67 5.45 -11.60
CA ILE A 117 18.70 4.41 -11.94
C ILE A 117 19.35 3.14 -12.48
N PRO A 118 20.25 3.15 -13.46
CA PRO A 118 20.87 1.92 -13.95
C PRO A 118 21.57 1.10 -12.85
N PRO A 119 22.45 1.65 -12.00
CA PRO A 119 23.07 0.87 -10.92
C PRO A 119 22.06 0.40 -9.87
N LEU A 120 20.97 1.12 -9.60
CA LEU A 120 19.92 0.66 -8.70
C LEU A 120 19.17 -0.55 -9.29
N VAL A 121 18.88 -0.56 -10.58
CA VAL A 121 18.27 -1.70 -11.28
C VAL A 121 19.19 -2.93 -11.24
N GLU A 122 20.50 -2.75 -11.40
CA GLU A 122 21.45 -3.86 -11.22
C GLU A 122 21.46 -4.39 -9.78
N LEU A 123 21.35 -3.50 -8.77
CA LEU A 123 21.25 -3.94 -7.37
C LEU A 123 19.95 -4.70 -7.07
N LEU A 124 18.85 -4.43 -7.77
CA LEU A 124 17.61 -5.22 -7.65
C LEU A 124 17.80 -6.68 -8.11
N LYS A 125 18.75 -6.97 -8.99
CA LYS A 125 19.09 -8.33 -9.44
C LYS A 125 20.01 -9.10 -8.48
N PHE A 126 20.52 -8.43 -7.45
CA PHE A 126 21.55 -8.98 -6.57
C PHE A 126 21.02 -10.11 -5.71
N GLN A 127 21.86 -11.13 -5.49
CA GLN A 127 21.56 -12.25 -4.59
C GLN A 127 21.49 -11.81 -3.12
N ASN A 128 22.25 -10.77 -2.74
CA ASN A 128 22.21 -10.22 -1.39
C ASN A 128 20.87 -9.53 -1.13
N CYS A 129 20.03 -10.17 -0.32
CA CYS A 129 18.69 -9.68 0.00
C CYS A 129 18.70 -8.27 0.60
N SER A 130 19.69 -7.93 1.45
CA SER A 130 19.77 -6.62 2.08
C SER A 130 20.00 -5.50 1.07
N LEU A 131 20.96 -5.67 0.14
CA LEU A 131 21.21 -4.67 -0.90
C LEU A 131 20.08 -4.57 -1.89
N ARG A 132 19.48 -5.71 -2.26
CA ARG A 132 18.31 -5.75 -3.15
C ARG A 132 17.12 -4.98 -2.57
N GLU A 133 16.80 -5.18 -1.30
CA GLU A 133 15.69 -4.50 -0.64
C GLU A 133 16.00 -3.01 -0.40
N LEU A 134 17.25 -2.65 -0.09
CA LEU A 134 17.66 -1.26 -0.04
C LEU A 134 17.52 -0.55 -1.40
N ALA A 135 17.82 -1.25 -2.50
CA ALA A 135 17.60 -0.72 -3.84
C ALA A 135 16.10 -0.53 -4.13
N ALA A 136 15.23 -1.44 -3.69
CA ALA A 136 13.79 -1.27 -3.79
C ALA A 136 13.30 -0.04 -3.00
N ALA A 137 13.80 0.17 -1.78
CA ALA A 137 13.52 1.36 -0.98
C ALA A 137 14.02 2.65 -1.65
N ALA A 138 15.15 2.59 -2.38
CA ALA A 138 15.64 3.73 -3.17
C ALA A 138 14.70 4.02 -4.36
N ILE A 139 14.31 3.01 -5.13
CA ILE A 139 13.34 3.16 -6.22
C ILE A 139 12.01 3.72 -5.69
N LEU A 140 11.49 3.19 -4.58
CA LEU A 140 10.32 3.74 -3.91
C LEU A 140 10.48 5.23 -3.61
N THR A 141 11.60 5.61 -3.00
CA THR A 141 11.85 7.00 -2.58
C THR A 141 11.96 7.94 -3.78
N LEU A 142 12.68 7.53 -4.83
CA LEU A 142 12.89 8.31 -6.05
C LEU A 142 11.63 8.40 -6.92
N SER A 143 10.83 7.33 -7.00
CA SER A 143 9.57 7.29 -7.75
C SER A 143 8.45 8.12 -7.12
N ALA A 144 8.61 8.60 -5.89
CA ALA A 144 7.67 9.54 -5.29
C ALA A 144 7.70 10.94 -5.94
N ALA A 145 8.80 11.31 -6.63
CA ALA A 145 8.88 12.53 -7.42
C ALA A 145 8.31 12.29 -8.83
N GLU A 146 7.29 13.08 -9.22
CA GLU A 146 6.61 12.93 -10.52
C GLU A 146 7.56 12.94 -11.72
N PRO A 147 8.56 13.87 -11.82
CA PRO A 147 9.49 13.90 -12.94
C PRO A 147 10.30 12.60 -13.13
N ASN A 148 10.53 11.85 -12.06
CA ASN A 148 11.36 10.65 -12.09
C ASN A 148 10.60 9.40 -12.58
N LYS A 149 9.26 9.39 -12.47
CA LYS A 149 8.44 8.19 -12.72
C LYS A 149 8.65 7.61 -14.10
N ALA A 150 8.65 8.43 -15.14
CA ALA A 150 8.82 7.98 -16.52
C ALA A 150 10.19 7.30 -16.74
N THR A 151 11.25 7.89 -16.23
CA THR A 151 12.63 7.35 -16.34
C THR A 151 12.75 6.02 -15.60
N ILE A 152 12.19 5.92 -14.39
CA ILE A 152 12.22 4.68 -13.60
C ILE A 152 11.34 3.61 -14.25
N ALA A 153 10.15 3.98 -14.76
CA ALA A 153 9.27 3.03 -15.45
C ALA A 153 9.93 2.40 -16.68
N ALA A 154 10.67 3.19 -17.46
CA ALA A 154 11.39 2.73 -18.64
C ALA A 154 12.66 1.91 -18.33
N SER A 155 13.13 1.91 -17.08
CA SER A 155 14.40 1.27 -16.68
C SER A 155 14.36 -0.25 -16.55
N GLY A 156 13.18 -0.88 -16.61
CA GLY A 156 13.00 -2.31 -16.34
C GLY A 156 12.98 -2.67 -14.85
N ALA A 157 12.81 -1.71 -13.94
CA ALA A 157 12.72 -1.96 -12.50
C ALA A 157 11.45 -2.74 -12.10
N ALA A 158 10.32 -2.56 -12.81
CA ALA A 158 9.02 -3.12 -12.43
C ALA A 158 9.02 -4.65 -12.30
N PRO A 159 9.48 -5.45 -13.28
CA PRO A 159 9.52 -6.91 -13.13
C PRO A 159 10.43 -7.38 -11.97
N LEU A 160 11.49 -6.64 -11.65
CA LEU A 160 12.36 -6.96 -10.52
C LEU A 160 11.69 -6.66 -9.17
N LEU A 161 10.91 -5.59 -9.10
CA LEU A 161 10.07 -5.29 -7.93
C LEU A 161 8.99 -6.35 -7.73
N VAL A 162 8.39 -6.89 -8.81
CA VAL A 162 7.46 -8.03 -8.73
C VAL A 162 8.15 -9.28 -8.17
N GLN A 163 9.42 -9.55 -8.52
CA GLN A 163 10.17 -10.64 -7.90
C GLN A 163 10.35 -10.45 -6.38
N ILE A 164 10.54 -9.21 -5.92
CA ILE A 164 10.61 -8.92 -4.48
C ILE A 164 9.25 -9.17 -3.79
N LEU A 165 8.12 -8.95 -4.47
CA LEU A 165 6.80 -9.31 -3.92
C LEU A 165 6.68 -10.82 -3.65
N HIS A 166 7.30 -11.65 -4.47
CA HIS A 166 7.29 -13.10 -4.27
C HIS A 166 8.16 -13.56 -3.11
N SER A 167 9.39 -13.07 -3.03
CA SER A 167 10.44 -13.66 -2.20
C SER A 167 11.12 -12.71 -1.19
N GLY A 168 10.73 -11.44 -1.16
CA GLY A 168 11.32 -10.43 -0.26
C GLY A 168 10.83 -10.55 1.19
N SER A 169 11.51 -9.83 2.09
CA SER A 169 11.04 -9.62 3.46
C SER A 169 9.70 -8.84 3.48
N VAL A 170 9.02 -8.80 4.61
CA VAL A 170 7.79 -8.02 4.77
C VAL A 170 8.00 -6.55 4.37
N GLN A 171 9.12 -5.94 4.82
CA GLN A 171 9.44 -4.56 4.46
C GLN A 171 9.76 -4.41 2.97
N GLY A 172 10.56 -5.32 2.40
CA GLY A 172 10.89 -5.33 0.98
C GLY A 172 9.63 -5.42 0.10
N LYS A 173 8.66 -6.24 0.47
CA LYS A 173 7.36 -6.36 -0.22
C LYS A 173 6.56 -5.06 -0.13
N VAL A 174 6.50 -4.42 1.04
CA VAL A 174 5.82 -3.12 1.23
C VAL A 174 6.45 -2.03 0.37
N ASP A 175 7.78 -1.97 0.33
CA ASP A 175 8.52 -1.02 -0.48
C ASP A 175 8.28 -1.27 -1.99
N ALA A 176 8.30 -2.52 -2.42
CA ALA A 176 8.04 -2.91 -3.80
C ALA A 176 6.61 -2.56 -4.25
N VAL A 177 5.57 -2.86 -3.45
CA VAL A 177 4.18 -2.45 -3.76
C VAL A 177 4.08 -0.95 -3.88
N THR A 178 4.72 -0.21 -2.95
CA THR A 178 4.66 1.25 -2.96
C THR A 178 5.37 1.84 -4.18
N ALA A 179 6.52 1.29 -4.56
CA ALA A 179 7.25 1.69 -5.75
C ALA A 179 6.43 1.41 -7.02
N LEU A 180 5.87 0.20 -7.15
CA LEU A 180 5.01 -0.17 -8.29
C LEU A 180 3.77 0.73 -8.38
N HIS A 181 3.13 1.03 -7.24
CA HIS A 181 2.02 1.97 -7.20
C HIS A 181 2.44 3.37 -7.69
N ASN A 182 3.57 3.92 -7.21
CA ASN A 182 4.05 5.21 -7.68
C ASN A 182 4.29 5.22 -9.20
N LEU A 183 4.87 4.14 -9.74
CA LEU A 183 5.14 4.01 -11.16
C LEU A 183 3.85 3.85 -11.99
N SER A 184 2.84 3.15 -11.46
CA SER A 184 1.57 2.94 -12.15
C SER A 184 0.71 4.21 -12.26
N THR A 185 0.99 5.22 -11.42
CA THR A 185 0.35 6.54 -11.50
C THR A 185 1.04 7.50 -12.49
N CYS A 186 2.05 7.02 -13.23
CA CYS A 186 2.72 7.82 -14.24
C CYS A 186 1.83 8.04 -15.46
N THR A 187 1.37 9.28 -15.67
CA THR A 187 0.51 9.65 -16.79
C THR A 187 1.20 9.62 -18.16
N LYS A 188 2.54 9.64 -18.18
CA LYS A 188 3.36 9.65 -19.40
C LYS A 188 3.66 8.27 -19.97
N ASN A 189 3.30 7.20 -19.29
CA ASN A 189 3.56 5.83 -19.75
C ASN A 189 2.27 5.17 -20.22
N PRO A 190 2.11 4.90 -21.53
CA PRO A 190 0.89 4.27 -22.08
C PRO A 190 0.79 2.76 -21.82
N HIS A 191 1.86 2.12 -21.34
CA HIS A 191 1.89 0.67 -21.12
C HIS A 191 1.67 0.30 -19.65
N PRO A 192 0.97 -0.81 -19.37
CA PRO A 192 0.84 -1.30 -18.00
C PRO A 192 2.22 -1.64 -17.44
N ILE A 193 2.57 -1.00 -16.32
CA ILE A 193 3.87 -1.19 -15.65
C ILE A 193 3.87 -2.49 -14.86
N VAL A 194 2.70 -2.97 -14.47
CA VAL A 194 2.51 -4.16 -13.64
C VAL A 194 1.70 -5.20 -14.40
N ASP A 195 2.25 -6.39 -14.55
CA ASP A 195 1.64 -7.50 -15.25
C ASP A 195 0.87 -8.45 -14.31
N ALA A 196 0.21 -9.45 -14.90
CA ALA A 196 -0.57 -10.46 -14.20
C ALA A 196 0.25 -11.28 -13.19
N LYS A 197 1.60 -11.35 -13.31
CA LYS A 197 2.48 -12.07 -12.37
C LYS A 197 2.48 -11.46 -10.98
N ALA A 198 2.11 -10.19 -10.84
CA ALA A 198 1.99 -9.53 -9.55
C ALA A 198 0.73 -9.92 -8.78
N VAL A 199 -0.29 -10.50 -9.43
CA VAL A 199 -1.60 -10.76 -8.82
C VAL A 199 -1.51 -11.70 -7.62
N SER A 200 -0.94 -12.89 -7.80
CA SER A 200 -0.87 -13.88 -6.73
C SER A 200 -0.14 -13.35 -5.47
N PRO A 201 1.04 -12.71 -5.57
CA PRO A 201 1.68 -12.13 -4.38
C PRO A 201 0.89 -10.94 -3.79
N LEU A 202 0.18 -10.14 -4.60
CA LEU A 202 -0.66 -9.06 -4.08
C LEU A 202 -1.87 -9.61 -3.30
N ILE A 203 -2.55 -10.61 -3.83
CA ILE A 203 -3.66 -11.30 -3.13
C ILE A 203 -3.16 -11.92 -1.82
N LYS A 204 -2.02 -12.63 -1.85
CA LYS A 204 -1.42 -13.20 -0.63
C LYS A 204 -1.14 -12.12 0.42
N LEU A 205 -0.56 -11.01 0.02
CA LEU A 205 -0.29 -9.90 0.91
C LEU A 205 -1.56 -9.27 1.49
N LEU A 206 -2.63 -9.15 0.70
CA LEU A 206 -3.93 -8.65 1.16
C LEU A 206 -4.59 -9.60 2.16
N LYS A 207 -4.38 -10.91 2.05
CA LYS A 207 -4.83 -11.89 3.05
C LYS A 207 -4.09 -11.73 4.38
N GLU A 208 -2.78 -11.43 4.33
CA GLU A 208 -1.90 -11.36 5.49
C GLU A 208 -1.92 -9.98 6.19
N CYS A 209 -2.34 -8.92 5.51
CA CYS A 209 -2.32 -7.56 6.05
C CYS A 209 -3.69 -7.09 6.55
N LYS A 210 -3.67 -6.02 7.37
CA LYS A 210 -4.90 -5.34 7.78
C LYS A 210 -5.55 -4.65 6.58
N LYS A 211 -6.81 -4.96 6.27
CA LYS A 211 -7.56 -4.46 5.11
C LYS A 211 -7.65 -2.92 5.04
N TYR A 212 -7.62 -2.24 6.17
CA TYR A 212 -7.65 -0.78 6.29
C TYR A 212 -6.26 -0.11 6.31
N SER A 213 -5.18 -0.83 6.02
CA SER A 213 -3.82 -0.28 5.99
C SER A 213 -3.53 0.52 4.72
N LYS A 214 -2.63 1.50 4.80
CA LYS A 214 -2.13 2.22 3.61
C LYS A 214 -1.49 1.32 2.57
N PHE A 215 -1.00 0.19 3.01
CA PHE A 215 -0.46 -0.85 2.16
C PHE A 215 -1.57 -1.56 1.36
N SER A 216 -2.68 -1.90 2.02
CA SER A 216 -3.85 -2.48 1.38
C SER A 216 -4.41 -1.55 0.29
N GLU A 217 -4.46 -0.23 0.55
CA GLU A 217 -4.89 0.76 -0.44
C GLU A 217 -4.08 0.68 -1.75
N LYS A 218 -2.76 0.58 -1.64
CA LYS A 218 -1.87 0.50 -2.81
C LYS A 218 -1.96 -0.84 -3.52
N ALA A 219 -2.06 -1.92 -2.77
CA ALA A 219 -2.18 -3.26 -3.33
C ALA A 219 -3.50 -3.42 -4.11
N THR A 220 -4.62 -2.93 -3.57
CA THR A 220 -5.92 -2.96 -4.26
C THR A 220 -5.95 -2.04 -5.48
N CYS A 221 -5.30 -0.86 -5.40
CA CYS A 221 -5.13 0.01 -6.56
C CYS A 221 -4.36 -0.69 -7.70
N LEU A 222 -3.27 -1.38 -7.38
CA LEU A 222 -2.52 -2.17 -8.38
C LEU A 222 -3.37 -3.29 -8.98
N LEU A 223 -4.16 -4.01 -8.17
CA LEU A 223 -5.06 -5.04 -8.67
C LEU A 223 -6.14 -4.45 -9.61
N GLU A 224 -6.66 -3.25 -9.31
CA GLU A 224 -7.60 -2.58 -10.21
C GLU A 224 -6.95 -2.25 -11.57
N ILE A 225 -5.72 -1.73 -11.57
CA ILE A 225 -4.97 -1.46 -12.80
C ILE A 225 -4.75 -2.74 -13.61
N ILE A 226 -4.32 -3.82 -12.93
CA ILE A 226 -4.09 -5.14 -13.58
C ILE A 226 -5.40 -5.71 -14.13
N SER A 227 -6.54 -5.50 -13.45
CA SER A 227 -7.86 -6.00 -13.88
C SER A 227 -8.35 -5.42 -15.21
N ASN A 228 -7.71 -4.36 -15.72
CA ASN A 228 -8.01 -3.80 -17.03
C ASN A 228 -7.58 -4.71 -18.19
N SER A 229 -6.61 -5.62 -17.97
CA SER A 229 -6.19 -6.64 -18.94
C SER A 229 -6.97 -7.94 -18.76
N GLU A 230 -7.11 -8.73 -19.81
CA GLU A 230 -7.74 -10.05 -19.74
C GLU A 230 -6.91 -11.01 -18.88
N GLU A 231 -5.60 -11.05 -19.10
CA GLU A 231 -4.66 -11.87 -18.33
C GLU A 231 -4.73 -11.52 -16.85
N GLY A 232 -4.86 -10.24 -16.51
CA GLY A 232 -5.00 -9.79 -15.12
C GLY A 232 -6.30 -10.28 -14.48
N ARG A 233 -7.41 -10.23 -15.19
CA ARG A 233 -8.71 -10.73 -14.70
C ARG A 233 -8.67 -12.24 -14.45
N ILE A 234 -8.09 -13.00 -15.39
CA ILE A 234 -7.89 -14.44 -15.25
C ILE A 234 -7.01 -14.72 -14.02
N ALA A 235 -5.87 -14.05 -13.89
CA ALA A 235 -4.96 -14.25 -12.78
C ALA A 235 -5.61 -13.94 -11.41
N ILE A 236 -6.50 -12.93 -11.33
CA ILE A 236 -7.23 -12.61 -10.09
C ILE A 236 -8.19 -13.74 -9.72
N THR A 237 -8.90 -14.30 -10.69
CA THR A 237 -9.88 -15.38 -10.44
C THR A 237 -9.23 -16.72 -10.18
N ASP A 238 -8.08 -16.98 -10.79
CA ASP A 238 -7.32 -18.23 -10.60
C ASP A 238 -6.46 -18.21 -9.32
N SER A 239 -6.25 -17.02 -8.73
CA SER A 239 -5.56 -16.91 -7.45
C SER A 239 -6.42 -17.48 -6.32
N ASP A 240 -5.79 -18.30 -5.45
CA ASP A 240 -6.45 -18.88 -4.29
C ASP A 240 -7.13 -17.79 -3.43
N GLY A 241 -8.46 -17.86 -3.32
CA GLY A 241 -9.29 -16.88 -2.61
C GLY A 241 -9.20 -15.46 -3.17
N GLY A 242 -8.88 -15.26 -4.46
CA GLY A 242 -8.72 -13.94 -5.05
C GLY A 242 -10.00 -13.09 -4.94
N ILE A 243 -11.15 -13.65 -5.34
CA ILE A 243 -12.44 -12.96 -5.25
C ILE A 243 -12.84 -12.76 -3.78
N LEU A 244 -12.69 -13.79 -2.95
CA LEU A 244 -13.00 -13.70 -1.50
C LEU A 244 -12.22 -12.56 -0.84
N THR A 245 -10.91 -12.47 -1.09
CA THR A 245 -10.07 -11.40 -0.52
C THR A 245 -10.54 -10.00 -0.93
N LEU A 246 -11.03 -9.84 -2.16
CA LEU A 246 -11.61 -8.58 -2.64
C LEU A 246 -12.95 -8.29 -1.96
N VAL A 247 -13.80 -9.29 -1.78
CA VAL A 247 -15.09 -9.17 -1.05
C VAL A 247 -14.84 -8.78 0.41
N GLU A 248 -13.95 -9.47 1.11
CA GLU A 248 -13.53 -9.09 2.47
C GLU A 248 -12.93 -7.66 2.52
N THR A 249 -12.26 -7.22 1.46
CA THR A 249 -11.73 -5.85 1.40
C THR A 249 -12.84 -4.83 1.17
N VAL A 250 -13.93 -5.19 0.47
CA VAL A 250 -15.13 -4.34 0.37
C VAL A 250 -15.81 -4.19 1.72
N GLU A 251 -15.83 -5.22 2.55
CA GLU A 251 -16.48 -5.22 3.86
C GLU A 251 -15.64 -4.48 4.93
N ASP A 252 -14.35 -4.84 5.05
CA ASP A 252 -13.49 -4.42 6.16
C ASP A 252 -12.38 -3.41 5.76
N GLY A 253 -12.39 -2.94 4.52
CA GLY A 253 -11.34 -2.08 3.99
C GLY A 253 -11.42 -0.63 4.45
N SER A 254 -10.35 0.14 4.17
CA SER A 254 -10.42 1.60 4.23
C SER A 254 -11.25 2.13 3.07
N ARG A 255 -11.70 3.39 3.15
CA ARG A 255 -12.46 4.03 2.06
C ARG A 255 -11.78 3.94 0.69
N VAL A 256 -10.44 3.98 0.66
CA VAL A 256 -9.67 3.88 -0.57
C VAL A 256 -9.55 2.43 -1.03
N SER A 257 -9.24 1.49 -0.12
CA SER A 257 -9.14 0.07 -0.49
C SER A 257 -10.49 -0.52 -0.93
N THR A 258 -11.61 -0.12 -0.32
CA THR A 258 -12.96 -0.53 -0.74
C THR A 258 -13.31 0.00 -2.12
N GLU A 259 -12.96 1.26 -2.43
CA GLU A 259 -13.17 1.86 -3.75
C GLU A 259 -12.44 1.10 -4.85
N HIS A 260 -11.18 0.72 -4.62
CA HIS A 260 -10.41 -0.08 -5.57
C HIS A 260 -10.89 -1.52 -5.65
N ALA A 261 -11.22 -2.15 -4.52
CA ALA A 261 -11.71 -3.54 -4.50
C ALA A 261 -13.02 -3.69 -5.27
N VAL A 262 -14.00 -2.79 -5.06
CA VAL A 262 -15.23 -2.79 -5.85
C VAL A 262 -14.95 -2.47 -7.32
N GLY A 263 -13.94 -1.65 -7.64
CA GLY A 263 -13.48 -1.37 -8.99
C GLY A 263 -13.01 -2.64 -9.71
N VAL A 264 -12.22 -3.48 -9.03
CA VAL A 264 -11.78 -4.79 -9.55
C VAL A 264 -12.97 -5.69 -9.83
N LEU A 265 -13.87 -5.89 -8.86
CA LEU A 265 -15.06 -6.75 -9.01
C LEU A 265 -15.96 -6.26 -10.15
N LEU A 266 -16.10 -4.94 -10.29
CA LEU A 266 -16.86 -4.32 -11.39
C LEU A 266 -16.18 -4.55 -12.75
N SER A 267 -14.85 -4.43 -12.83
CA SER A 267 -14.08 -4.73 -14.04
C SER A 267 -14.26 -6.18 -14.48
N LEU A 268 -14.24 -7.13 -13.55
CA LEU A 268 -14.54 -8.54 -13.81
C LEU A 268 -15.93 -8.70 -14.41
N CYS A 269 -16.98 -8.21 -13.75
CA CYS A 269 -18.36 -8.33 -14.24
C CYS A 269 -18.60 -7.62 -15.57
N LYS A 270 -17.99 -6.45 -15.80
CA LYS A 270 -18.10 -5.74 -17.07
C LYS A 270 -17.48 -6.50 -18.24
N SER A 271 -16.40 -7.23 -18.00
CA SER A 271 -15.72 -8.00 -19.04
C SER A 271 -16.47 -9.26 -19.45
N SER A 272 -17.06 -9.98 -18.50
CA SER A 272 -17.89 -11.17 -18.75
C SER A 272 -18.83 -11.40 -17.56
N ARG A 273 -20.06 -10.89 -17.69
CA ARG A 273 -21.06 -10.95 -16.63
C ARG A 273 -21.37 -12.41 -16.24
N ASP A 274 -21.62 -13.25 -17.22
CA ASP A 274 -22.05 -14.64 -16.98
C ASP A 274 -20.99 -15.46 -16.23
N LYS A 275 -19.71 -15.24 -16.57
CA LYS A 275 -18.59 -15.92 -15.91
C LYS A 275 -18.38 -15.45 -14.47
N TYR A 276 -18.36 -14.14 -14.23
CA TYR A 276 -17.90 -13.59 -12.95
C TYR A 276 -19.01 -13.35 -11.94
N ARG A 277 -20.28 -13.22 -12.42
CA ARG A 277 -21.45 -13.01 -11.56
C ARG A 277 -21.59 -14.11 -10.50
N GLU A 278 -21.60 -15.37 -10.92
CA GLU A 278 -21.75 -16.50 -9.99
C GLU A 278 -20.60 -16.60 -8.99
N LEU A 279 -19.37 -16.36 -9.44
CA LEU A 279 -18.19 -16.39 -8.60
C LEU A 279 -18.25 -15.32 -7.49
N ILE A 280 -18.67 -14.09 -7.83
CA ILE A 280 -18.78 -12.99 -6.86
C ILE A 280 -19.96 -13.22 -5.91
N LEU A 281 -21.10 -13.71 -6.40
CA LEU A 281 -22.25 -14.05 -5.55
C LEU A 281 -21.95 -15.18 -4.56
N LYS A 282 -21.18 -16.19 -4.99
CA LYS A 282 -20.77 -17.32 -4.14
C LYS A 282 -19.94 -16.85 -2.95
N GLU A 283 -19.11 -15.85 -3.12
CA GLU A 283 -18.29 -15.29 -2.03
C GLU A 283 -19.06 -14.30 -1.12
N GLY A 284 -20.35 -14.08 -1.38
CA GLY A 284 -21.22 -13.33 -0.47
C GLY A 284 -21.08 -11.80 -0.56
N ALA A 285 -20.74 -11.24 -1.73
CA ALA A 285 -20.45 -9.82 -1.90
C ALA A 285 -21.62 -8.86 -1.62
N ILE A 286 -22.88 -9.33 -1.60
CA ILE A 286 -24.07 -8.46 -1.56
C ILE A 286 -24.12 -7.57 -0.31
N PRO A 287 -23.93 -8.07 0.93
CA PRO A 287 -24.01 -7.22 2.14
C PRO A 287 -23.01 -6.07 2.11
N GLY A 288 -21.74 -6.36 1.83
CA GLY A 288 -20.68 -5.34 1.75
C GLY A 288 -20.95 -4.30 0.64
N LEU A 289 -21.45 -4.74 -0.52
CA LEU A 289 -21.81 -3.83 -1.60
C LEU A 289 -23.00 -2.93 -1.22
N LEU A 290 -24.01 -3.44 -0.53
CA LEU A 290 -25.14 -2.63 -0.06
C LEU A 290 -24.68 -1.58 0.96
N GLN A 291 -23.87 -1.95 1.93
CA GLN A 291 -23.27 -1.02 2.87
C GLN A 291 -22.46 0.06 2.15
N LEU A 292 -21.66 -0.33 1.15
CA LEU A 292 -20.83 0.58 0.38
C LEU A 292 -21.66 1.63 -0.42
N THR A 293 -22.90 1.31 -0.81
CA THR A 293 -23.79 2.28 -1.48
C THR A 293 -24.20 3.44 -0.57
N VAL A 294 -24.06 3.30 0.74
CA VAL A 294 -24.43 4.31 1.75
C VAL A 294 -23.20 4.99 2.34
N GLU A 295 -22.20 4.21 2.76
CA GLU A 295 -21.04 4.68 3.54
C GLU A 295 -19.79 4.94 2.71
N GLY A 296 -19.75 4.51 1.44
CA GLY A 296 -18.60 4.64 0.56
C GLY A 296 -18.30 6.07 0.10
N THR A 297 -17.18 6.25 -0.57
CA THR A 297 -16.92 7.46 -1.37
C THR A 297 -17.95 7.55 -2.51
N SER A 298 -18.14 8.73 -3.09
CA SER A 298 -19.07 8.90 -4.23
C SER A 298 -18.76 7.92 -5.37
N VAL A 299 -17.50 7.69 -5.66
CA VAL A 299 -17.04 6.74 -6.69
C VAL A 299 -17.35 5.30 -6.29
N ALA A 300 -17.07 4.93 -5.03
CA ALA A 300 -17.37 3.59 -4.52
C ALA A 300 -18.86 3.31 -4.50
N GLN A 301 -19.69 4.28 -4.13
CA GLN A 301 -21.17 4.17 -4.15
C GLN A 301 -21.69 3.89 -5.56
N GLU A 302 -21.22 4.66 -6.56
CA GLU A 302 -21.63 4.49 -7.96
C GLU A 302 -21.17 3.12 -8.50
N ARG A 303 -19.91 2.74 -8.24
CA ARG A 303 -19.36 1.42 -8.61
C ARG A 303 -20.16 0.28 -7.99
N ALA A 304 -20.49 0.39 -6.69
CA ALA A 304 -21.28 -0.62 -5.96
C ALA A 304 -22.71 -0.76 -6.55
N ARG A 305 -23.39 0.36 -6.83
CA ARG A 305 -24.72 0.33 -7.50
C ARG A 305 -24.63 -0.34 -8.86
N THR A 306 -23.66 0.04 -9.69
CA THR A 306 -23.46 -0.55 -11.01
C THR A 306 -23.17 -2.05 -10.91
N LEU A 307 -22.32 -2.46 -9.95
CA LEU A 307 -22.02 -3.87 -9.73
C LEU A 307 -23.24 -4.65 -9.25
N LEU A 308 -24.01 -4.11 -8.30
CA LEU A 308 -25.27 -4.71 -7.85
C LEU A 308 -26.25 -4.90 -9.00
N ASP A 309 -26.34 -3.95 -9.94
CA ASP A 309 -27.20 -4.08 -11.13
C ASP A 309 -26.70 -5.17 -12.08
N LEU A 310 -25.39 -5.35 -12.22
CA LEU A 310 -24.81 -6.45 -12.99
C LEU A 310 -24.98 -7.82 -12.30
N LEU A 311 -25.01 -7.85 -10.96
CA LEU A 311 -25.21 -9.08 -10.18
C LEU A 311 -26.68 -9.52 -10.13
N ARG A 312 -27.62 -8.63 -10.39
CA ARG A 312 -29.04 -8.97 -10.47
C ARG A 312 -29.34 -9.86 -11.68
N ASP A 313 -30.46 -10.56 -11.66
CA ASP A 313 -30.92 -11.34 -12.81
C ASP A 313 -31.27 -10.45 -14.00
N THR A 314 -31.16 -11.00 -15.21
CA THR A 314 -31.39 -10.23 -16.44
C THR A 314 -32.79 -9.60 -16.49
N PRO A 315 -32.95 -8.42 -17.11
CA PRO A 315 -34.25 -7.72 -17.14
C PRO A 315 -35.39 -8.53 -17.74
N LYS A 316 -35.11 -9.48 -18.65
CA LYS A 316 -36.15 -10.36 -19.23
C LYS A 316 -36.64 -11.40 -18.24
N GLU A 317 -35.75 -12.03 -17.48
CA GLU A 317 -36.10 -12.98 -16.41
C GLU A 317 -36.72 -12.25 -15.21
N LYS A 318 -36.27 -11.01 -14.95
CA LYS A 318 -36.72 -10.20 -13.82
C LYS A 318 -38.18 -9.75 -13.94
N LYS A 319 -38.63 -9.35 -15.14
CA LYS A 319 -40.04 -9.01 -15.32
C LYS A 319 -40.97 -10.23 -15.18
N LEU A 320 -40.48 -11.43 -15.53
CA LEU A 320 -41.23 -12.66 -15.37
C LEU A 320 -41.16 -13.18 -13.92
N THR A 321 -40.00 -13.21 -13.28
CA THR A 321 -39.86 -13.74 -11.92
C THR A 321 -40.40 -12.82 -10.84
N CYS A 322 -40.14 -11.49 -10.88
CA CYS A 322 -40.77 -10.58 -9.93
C CYS A 322 -42.27 -10.52 -10.09
N SER A 323 -42.78 -10.41 -11.33
CA SER A 323 -44.22 -10.38 -11.56
C SER A 323 -44.88 -11.74 -11.24
N VAL A 324 -44.19 -12.85 -11.46
CA VAL A 324 -44.66 -14.18 -11.08
C VAL A 324 -44.62 -14.36 -9.58
N LEU A 325 -43.55 -13.95 -8.90
CA LEU A 325 -43.47 -14.03 -7.44
C LEU A 325 -44.49 -13.11 -6.75
N GLU A 326 -44.60 -11.86 -7.20
CA GLU A 326 -45.61 -10.90 -6.73
C GLU A 326 -47.03 -11.40 -6.98
N ARG A 327 -47.27 -12.03 -8.12
CA ARG A 327 -48.53 -12.62 -8.48
C ARG A 327 -48.85 -13.85 -7.65
N ILE A 328 -47.87 -14.74 -7.41
CA ILE A 328 -48.02 -15.90 -6.54
C ILE A 328 -48.31 -15.45 -5.11
N VAL A 329 -47.54 -14.48 -4.58
CA VAL A 329 -47.74 -13.96 -3.23
C VAL A 329 -49.10 -13.25 -3.12
N TYR A 330 -49.50 -12.51 -4.14
CA TYR A 330 -50.82 -11.87 -4.19
C TYR A 330 -51.96 -12.91 -4.28
N ASP A 331 -51.82 -13.95 -5.10
CA ASP A 331 -52.80 -15.04 -5.21
C ASP A 331 -52.94 -15.83 -3.90
N ILE A 332 -51.82 -16.05 -3.19
CA ILE A 332 -51.81 -16.65 -1.86
C ILE A 332 -52.54 -15.78 -0.84
N ALA A 333 -52.18 -14.47 -0.82
CA ALA A 333 -52.80 -13.49 0.07
C ALA A 333 -54.30 -13.34 -0.19
N THR A 334 -54.74 -13.37 -1.47
CA THR A 334 -56.15 -13.32 -1.84
C THR A 334 -56.93 -14.54 -1.37
N ARG A 335 -56.31 -15.74 -1.34
CA ARG A 335 -56.91 -16.97 -0.86
C ARG A 335 -57.01 -17.01 0.64
N VAL A 336 -56.12 -16.34 1.38
CA VAL A 336 -56.08 -16.35 2.85
C VAL A 336 -56.98 -15.26 3.42
N ASP A 337 -56.89 -14.03 2.93
CA ASP A 337 -57.51 -12.85 3.57
C ASP A 337 -58.56 -12.13 2.73
N GLY A 338 -58.88 -12.67 1.52
CA GLY A 338 -59.81 -12.02 0.56
C GLY A 338 -59.19 -10.84 -0.20
N SER A 339 -59.87 -10.41 -1.27
CA SER A 339 -59.37 -9.42 -2.24
C SER A 339 -59.04 -8.06 -1.60
N ASP A 340 -59.76 -7.66 -0.54
CA ASP A 340 -59.67 -6.30 0.05
C ASP A 340 -58.42 -6.11 0.92
N LYS A 341 -57.80 -7.18 1.42
CA LYS A 341 -56.58 -7.15 2.24
C LYS A 341 -55.37 -7.79 1.60
N ALA A 342 -55.54 -8.36 0.41
CA ALA A 342 -54.51 -9.10 -0.30
C ALA A 342 -53.22 -8.31 -0.53
N ALA A 343 -53.32 -7.03 -0.87
CA ALA A 343 -52.17 -6.15 -1.15
C ALA A 343 -51.31 -5.91 0.14
N GLU A 344 -51.97 -5.75 1.28
CA GLU A 344 -51.29 -5.48 2.55
C GLU A 344 -50.63 -6.75 3.08
N THR A 345 -51.31 -7.88 3.00
CA THR A 345 -50.79 -9.20 3.37
C THR A 345 -49.60 -9.63 2.46
N ALA A 346 -49.70 -9.40 1.17
CA ALA A 346 -48.61 -9.65 0.22
C ALA A 346 -47.38 -8.81 0.52
N LYS A 347 -47.54 -7.52 0.86
CA LYS A 347 -46.44 -6.64 1.27
C LYS A 347 -45.78 -7.15 2.55
N LYS A 348 -46.57 -7.59 3.53
CA LYS A 348 -46.05 -8.12 4.81
C LYS A 348 -45.29 -9.41 4.59
N LEU A 349 -45.78 -10.34 3.78
CA LEU A 349 -45.10 -11.58 3.43
C LEU A 349 -43.76 -11.33 2.73
N LEU A 350 -43.69 -10.37 1.82
CA LEU A 350 -42.47 -9.99 1.15
C LEU A 350 -41.47 -9.35 2.13
N GLN A 351 -41.92 -8.52 3.06
CA GLN A 351 -41.06 -7.96 4.11
C GLN A 351 -40.51 -9.06 5.05
N ASP A 352 -41.34 -10.01 5.46
CA ASP A 352 -40.91 -11.14 6.30
C ASP A 352 -39.90 -12.04 5.58
N MET A 353 -40.05 -12.26 4.28
CA MET A 353 -39.06 -12.99 3.47
C MET A 353 -37.71 -12.28 3.39
N VAL A 354 -37.72 -10.96 3.20
CA VAL A 354 -36.49 -10.13 3.21
C VAL A 354 -35.84 -10.19 4.59
N GLN A 355 -36.63 -10.00 5.65
CA GLN A 355 -36.14 -10.05 7.04
C GLN A 355 -35.48 -11.40 7.37
N ARG A 356 -36.13 -12.51 7.02
CA ARG A 356 -35.55 -13.87 7.24
C ARG A 356 -34.29 -14.11 6.41
N SER A 357 -34.21 -13.58 5.20
CA SER A 357 -33.02 -13.67 4.37
C SER A 357 -31.84 -12.92 5.01
N MET A 358 -32.11 -11.74 5.59
CA MET A 358 -31.10 -10.96 6.32
C MET A 358 -30.65 -11.67 7.60
N GLU A 359 -31.57 -12.27 8.37
CA GLU A 359 -31.26 -13.04 9.58
C GLU A 359 -30.38 -14.27 9.29
N LEU A 360 -30.69 -15.01 8.22
CA LEU A 360 -29.88 -16.15 7.77
C LEU A 360 -28.47 -15.72 7.32
N SER A 361 -28.34 -14.54 6.72
CA SER A 361 -27.04 -13.99 6.34
C SER A 361 -26.24 -13.57 7.57
N MET A 362 -26.87 -12.92 8.54
CA MET A 362 -26.25 -12.56 9.84
C MET A 362 -25.79 -13.79 10.64
N ASP A 363 -26.54 -14.86 10.63
CA ASP A 363 -26.16 -16.11 11.33
C ASP A 363 -24.97 -16.81 10.66
N ARG A 364 -24.85 -16.74 9.33
CA ARG A 364 -23.65 -17.20 8.63
C ARG A 364 -22.42 -16.39 9.01
N ILE A 365 -22.55 -15.06 9.11
CA ILE A 365 -21.45 -14.16 9.52
C ILE A 365 -21.02 -14.48 10.96
N LYS A 366 -21.98 -14.66 11.89
CA LYS A 366 -21.71 -15.05 13.28
C LYS A 366 -21.02 -16.42 13.37
N HIS A 367 -21.43 -17.38 12.55
CA HIS A 367 -20.82 -18.72 12.54
C HIS A 367 -19.39 -18.68 12.00
N SER A 368 -19.13 -17.90 10.95
CA SER A 368 -17.78 -17.66 10.41
C SER A 368 -16.88 -16.98 11.43
N ALA A 369 -17.36 -15.96 12.13
CA ALA A 369 -16.62 -15.28 13.20
C ALA A 369 -16.30 -16.21 14.38
N ALA A 370 -17.23 -17.10 14.75
CA ALA A 370 -17.03 -18.07 15.82
C ALA A 370 -16.01 -19.17 15.46
N VAL A 371 -15.91 -19.53 14.19
CA VAL A 371 -14.89 -20.47 13.69
C VAL A 371 -13.51 -19.83 13.70
N CYS A 372 -13.37 -18.55 13.30
CA CYS A 372 -12.11 -17.80 13.39
C CYS A 372 -11.64 -17.64 14.84
N ALA A 373 -12.55 -17.33 15.78
CA ALA A 373 -12.21 -17.20 17.20
C ALA A 373 -11.74 -18.52 17.85
N ARG A 374 -12.25 -19.66 17.38
CA ARG A 374 -11.78 -20.98 17.85
C ARG A 374 -10.40 -21.37 17.32
N SER A 375 -10.01 -20.92 16.15
CA SER A 375 -8.67 -21.18 15.60
C SER A 375 -7.57 -20.41 16.33
N GLU A 376 -7.88 -19.23 16.89
CA GLU A 376 -6.92 -18.44 17.68
C GLU A 376 -6.69 -18.98 19.09
N VAL A 377 -7.66 -19.70 19.67
CA VAL A 377 -7.54 -20.29 21.02
C VAL A 377 -6.73 -21.59 20.99
N SER A 378 -6.67 -22.29 19.85
CA SER A 378 -5.92 -23.55 19.70
C SER A 378 -4.40 -23.36 19.54
N SER A 379 -3.90 -22.14 19.37
CA SER A 379 -2.47 -21.86 19.17
C SER A 379 -1.72 -21.42 20.44
N LYS A 380 -2.38 -21.40 21.62
CA LYS A 380 -1.72 -21.10 22.91
C LYS A 380 -1.68 -22.35 23.78
N SER A 381 -0.68 -23.20 23.58
CA SER A 381 -0.28 -24.22 24.55
C SER A 381 0.65 -23.59 25.59
N PRO A 382 0.41 -23.75 26.90
CA PRO A 382 1.34 -23.26 27.91
C PRO A 382 2.53 -24.23 28.03
N THR A 383 3.72 -23.75 27.77
CA THR A 383 4.97 -24.40 28.16
C THR A 383 5.11 -24.35 29.69
N THR A 384 4.77 -25.42 30.37
CA THR A 384 5.14 -25.63 31.76
C THR A 384 6.57 -26.17 31.83
N SER A 385 7.52 -25.32 32.21
CA SER A 385 8.83 -25.73 32.69
C SER A 385 8.73 -26.08 34.15
N GLY A 386 8.63 -27.38 34.45
CA GLY A 386 8.80 -27.94 35.81
C GLY A 386 10.27 -28.33 36.00
N GLY A 387 11.06 -27.50 36.65
CA GLY A 387 12.39 -27.87 37.16
C GLY A 387 12.25 -28.44 38.56
N THR A 388 12.43 -29.73 38.72
CA THR A 388 12.62 -30.36 40.03
C THR A 388 14.12 -30.53 40.27
N PHE A 389 14.64 -29.79 41.22
CA PHE A 389 15.91 -30.05 41.86
C PHE A 389 15.73 -31.21 42.83
N THR A 390 16.43 -32.34 42.67
CA THR A 390 16.68 -33.33 43.73
C THR A 390 18.16 -33.29 44.07
N SER A 391 18.43 -32.79 45.24
CA SER A 391 19.67 -33.01 45.98
C SER A 391 19.76 -34.45 46.46
N ASN A 392 20.91 -35.10 46.27
CA ASN A 392 21.22 -36.31 46.99
C ASN A 392 22.70 -36.25 47.47
N PRO A 393 22.97 -36.54 48.76
CA PRO A 393 24.35 -36.55 49.29
C PRO A 393 24.88 -38.01 49.24
N GLY A 394 26.15 -38.11 48.93
CA GLY A 394 26.92 -39.33 48.97
C GLY A 394 28.33 -39.04 48.47
#